data_8d70603b67ade484c317898517819a6f
#
_entry.id   8d70603b67ade484c317898517819a6f
#
_cell.length_a   1.000
_cell.length_b   1.000
_cell.length_c   1.000
_cell.angle_alpha   90.00
_cell.angle_beta   90.00
_cell.angle_gamma   90.00
#
_symmetry.space_group_name_H-M   'P 1'
#
loop_
_entity.id
_entity.type
_entity.pdbx_description
1 polymer ?
#
loop_
_entity_poly.entity_id
_entity_poly.type
_entity_poly.pdbx_seq_one_letter_code
_entity_poly.pdbx_strand_id
1 'polypeptide(L)'
;DRTFGVIDESFTIIACSELSKIGETVEPFVLNGSEALTANSVTYKDLGASQGPAYAIFVAGDDILSSKYVSILAVAFAYIKFYYDDKYDRGNFIKNIILDNILPGDIYLKARELYFNCDVMRTVILIRSVRETDVSVYDILQNLFPDKSKDFVISINETDIALVKETKPGIDPKTIEKLATTIADTLSGEFYVQAVIGIGATVDNLKDLARSFKEAQAAL
;
A
#
# COMPACT_ATOMS: atom_id res chain seq x y z
N ASP A 1 9.54 -4.83 -36.45
CA ASP A 1 9.36 -5.26 -35.06
C ASP A 1 10.41 -4.57 -34.18
N ARG A 2 9.99 -4.06 -33.03
CA ARG A 2 10.87 -3.42 -32.05
C ARG A 2 10.74 -4.13 -30.73
N THR A 3 11.88 -4.38 -30.09
CA THR A 3 11.90 -4.94 -28.74
C THR A 3 11.41 -3.88 -27.75
N PHE A 4 10.54 -4.27 -26.84
CA PHE A 4 10.06 -3.42 -25.75
C PHE A 4 9.94 -4.23 -24.45
N GLY A 5 9.96 -3.54 -23.34
CA GLY A 5 9.88 -4.19 -22.05
C GLY A 5 9.76 -3.23 -20.89
N VAL A 6 9.85 -3.78 -19.69
CA VAL A 6 9.79 -3.08 -18.41
C VAL A 6 11.04 -3.38 -17.61
N ILE A 7 11.60 -2.36 -16.99
CA ILE A 7 12.72 -2.42 -16.05
C ILE A 7 12.28 -1.98 -14.65
N ASP A 8 12.88 -2.58 -13.63
CA ASP A 8 12.67 -2.22 -12.22
C ASP A 8 13.68 -1.14 -11.75
N GLU A 9 13.58 -0.78 -10.48
CA GLU A 9 14.46 0.18 -9.80
C GLU A 9 15.94 -0.23 -9.77
N SER A 10 16.23 -1.53 -9.94
CA SER A 10 17.57 -2.09 -10.02
C SER A 10 18.12 -2.11 -11.46
N PHE A 11 17.40 -1.49 -12.39
CA PHE A 11 17.69 -1.51 -13.82
C PHE A 11 17.71 -2.91 -14.43
N THR A 12 16.95 -3.85 -13.85
CA THR A 12 16.80 -5.21 -14.35
C THR A 12 15.56 -5.30 -15.24
N ILE A 13 15.68 -5.95 -16.39
CA ILE A 13 14.56 -6.22 -17.30
C ILE A 13 13.68 -7.31 -16.68
N ILE A 14 12.48 -6.92 -16.23
CA ILE A 14 11.52 -7.83 -15.57
C ILE A 14 10.47 -8.37 -16.53
N ALA A 15 10.24 -7.68 -17.65
CA ALA A 15 9.38 -8.14 -18.73
C ALA A 15 9.91 -7.63 -20.06
N CYS A 16 9.87 -8.47 -21.10
CA CYS A 16 10.35 -8.10 -22.44
C CYS A 16 9.61 -8.88 -23.51
N SER A 17 9.37 -8.25 -24.66
CA SER A 17 8.85 -8.90 -25.88
C SER A 17 9.82 -9.96 -26.41
N GLU A 18 11.11 -9.86 -26.07
CA GLU A 18 12.15 -10.83 -26.34
C GLU A 18 12.52 -11.53 -25.01
N LEU A 19 12.02 -12.75 -24.81
CA LEU A 19 12.11 -13.47 -23.55
C LEU A 19 13.55 -13.71 -23.06
N SER A 20 14.49 -13.83 -23.97
CA SER A 20 15.92 -14.03 -23.65
C SER A 20 16.54 -12.88 -22.88
N LYS A 21 15.97 -11.68 -22.96
CA LYS A 21 16.47 -10.46 -22.27
C LYS A 21 15.96 -10.29 -20.85
N ILE A 22 15.01 -11.12 -20.42
CA ILE A 22 14.48 -11.05 -19.06
C ILE A 22 15.58 -11.46 -18.07
N GLY A 23 15.83 -10.60 -17.06
CA GLY A 23 16.89 -10.77 -16.08
C GLY A 23 18.22 -10.09 -16.44
N GLU A 24 18.35 -9.55 -17.64
CA GLU A 24 19.50 -8.70 -17.99
C GLU A 24 19.39 -7.33 -17.28
N THR A 25 20.54 -6.74 -16.95
CA THR A 25 20.63 -5.38 -16.41
C THR A 25 21.02 -4.39 -17.50
N VAL A 26 20.41 -3.21 -17.47
CA VAL A 26 20.76 -2.08 -18.36
C VAL A 26 21.63 -1.08 -17.60
N GLU A 27 22.40 -0.27 -18.34
CA GLU A 27 23.19 0.80 -17.73
C GLU A 27 22.27 1.79 -16.98
N PRO A 28 22.63 2.21 -15.76
CA PRO A 28 21.83 3.15 -14.99
C PRO A 28 21.66 4.49 -15.71
N PHE A 29 20.46 5.02 -15.70
CA PHE A 29 20.09 6.33 -16.25
C PHE A 29 19.15 7.07 -15.31
N VAL A 30 19.01 8.38 -15.50
CA VAL A 30 18.10 9.21 -14.71
C VAL A 30 16.96 9.67 -15.60
N LEU A 31 15.72 9.36 -15.22
CA LEU A 31 14.53 9.89 -15.85
C LEU A 31 14.11 11.19 -15.14
N ASN A 32 13.98 12.26 -15.91
CA ASN A 32 13.54 13.56 -15.43
C ASN A 32 12.07 13.79 -15.80
N GLY A 33 11.16 13.32 -14.92
CA GLY A 33 9.73 13.56 -15.09
C GLY A 33 9.09 12.76 -16.23
N SER A 34 8.07 13.34 -16.89
CA SER A 34 7.23 12.66 -17.87
C SER A 34 7.81 12.58 -19.30
N GLU A 35 9.00 13.12 -19.53
CA GLU A 35 9.64 13.10 -20.85
C GLU A 35 10.34 11.77 -21.12
N ALA A 36 10.34 11.35 -22.38
CA ALA A 36 11.05 10.16 -22.80
C ALA A 36 12.56 10.47 -22.92
N LEU A 37 13.39 9.60 -22.37
CA LEU A 37 14.86 9.66 -22.48
C LEU A 37 15.32 8.66 -23.55
N THR A 38 16.20 9.09 -24.45
CA THR A 38 16.86 8.19 -25.39
C THR A 38 18.33 8.03 -25.01
N ALA A 39 18.76 6.79 -24.81
CA ALA A 39 20.14 6.43 -24.52
C ALA A 39 20.46 5.06 -25.20
N ASN A 40 21.65 4.92 -25.78
CA ASN A 40 22.14 3.68 -26.39
C ASN A 40 21.16 3.08 -27.43
N SER A 41 20.55 3.91 -28.27
CA SER A 41 19.54 3.52 -29.27
C SER A 41 18.29 2.84 -28.66
N VAL A 42 17.98 3.16 -27.42
CA VAL A 42 16.76 2.73 -26.71
C VAL A 42 16.09 3.95 -26.11
N THR A 43 14.77 4.02 -26.23
CA THR A 43 13.98 5.09 -25.64
C THR A 43 13.27 4.58 -24.40
N TYR A 44 13.41 5.30 -23.30
CA TYR A 44 12.87 4.98 -21.96
C TYR A 44 11.84 5.99 -21.54
N LYS A 45 10.88 5.56 -20.73
CA LYS A 45 9.90 6.43 -20.08
C LYS A 45 9.49 5.87 -18.74
N ASP A 46 9.38 6.76 -17.74
CA ASP A 46 8.88 6.45 -16.41
C ASP A 46 7.40 6.03 -16.45
N LEU A 47 7.04 5.03 -15.66
CA LEU A 47 5.64 4.61 -15.43
C LEU A 47 4.91 5.46 -14.40
N GLY A 48 5.57 6.44 -13.79
CA GLY A 48 5.04 7.28 -12.73
C GLY A 48 5.22 6.65 -11.34
N ALA A 49 5.83 7.40 -10.44
CA ALA A 49 6.00 7.02 -9.05
C ALA A 49 4.70 7.26 -8.28
N SER A 50 3.84 6.26 -8.17
CA SER A 50 2.87 6.18 -7.09
C SER A 50 3.44 5.23 -6.05
N GLN A 51 3.88 5.74 -4.91
CA GLN A 51 4.19 5.00 -3.66
C GLN A 51 4.74 3.55 -3.80
N GLY A 52 5.64 3.28 -4.75
CA GLY A 52 6.20 1.95 -4.99
C GLY A 52 7.48 2.03 -5.82
N PRO A 53 8.13 0.90 -6.11
CA PRO A 53 9.34 0.88 -6.92
C PRO A 53 9.12 1.60 -8.26
N ALA A 54 10.09 2.42 -8.63
CA ALA A 54 10.08 3.12 -9.90
C ALA A 54 10.29 2.12 -11.03
N TYR A 55 9.28 1.95 -11.89
CA TYR A 55 9.40 1.14 -13.10
C TYR A 55 9.56 2.06 -14.30
N ALA A 56 10.36 1.63 -15.28
CA ALA A 56 10.47 2.30 -16.55
C ALA A 56 10.14 1.35 -17.70
N ILE A 57 9.51 1.88 -18.75
CA ILE A 57 9.32 1.17 -20.01
C ILE A 57 10.42 1.56 -20.97
N PHE A 58 10.85 0.62 -21.76
CA PHE A 58 11.76 0.84 -22.85
C PHE A 58 11.22 0.33 -24.20
N VAL A 59 11.64 1.00 -25.26
CA VAL A 59 11.41 0.60 -26.67
C VAL A 59 12.72 0.75 -27.41
N ALA A 60 13.16 -0.30 -28.12
CA ALA A 60 14.34 -0.24 -28.96
C ALA A 60 14.14 0.75 -30.10
N GLY A 61 15.09 1.66 -30.28
CA GLY A 61 15.10 2.73 -31.26
C GLY A 61 15.22 4.11 -30.63
N ASP A 62 15.70 5.07 -31.43
CA ASP A 62 15.99 6.45 -31.03
C ASP A 62 15.22 7.48 -31.90
N ASP A 63 14.23 7.01 -32.65
CA ASP A 63 13.43 7.83 -33.55
C ASP A 63 12.11 8.29 -32.90
N ILE A 64 11.41 9.17 -33.60
CA ILE A 64 10.11 9.73 -33.19
C ILE A 64 9.06 8.62 -32.94
N LEU A 65 9.13 7.50 -33.66
CA LEU A 65 8.20 6.40 -33.49
C LEU A 65 8.47 5.67 -32.16
N SER A 66 9.73 5.47 -31.77
CA SER A 66 10.07 4.91 -30.46
C SER A 66 9.53 5.77 -29.32
N SER A 67 9.66 7.10 -29.41
CA SER A 67 9.11 8.04 -28.40
C SER A 67 7.59 7.99 -28.34
N LYS A 68 6.90 7.81 -29.45
CA LYS A 68 5.44 7.63 -29.46
C LYS A 68 5.03 6.28 -28.86
N TYR A 69 5.72 5.20 -29.23
CA TYR A 69 5.42 3.86 -28.72
C TYR A 69 5.67 3.76 -27.23
N VAL A 70 6.81 4.25 -26.72
CA VAL A 70 7.08 4.22 -25.27
C VAL A 70 6.04 5.02 -24.50
N SER A 71 5.53 6.12 -25.08
CA SER A 71 4.50 6.95 -24.43
C SER A 71 3.14 6.24 -24.37
N ILE A 72 2.74 5.55 -25.43
CA ILE A 72 1.50 4.75 -25.45
C ILE A 72 1.61 3.57 -24.49
N LEU A 73 2.74 2.86 -24.53
CA LEU A 73 2.99 1.73 -23.64
C LEU A 73 3.03 2.16 -22.17
N ALA A 74 3.64 3.32 -21.85
CA ALA A 74 3.68 3.84 -20.50
C ALA A 74 2.26 4.06 -19.95
N VAL A 75 1.34 4.63 -20.72
CA VAL A 75 -0.06 4.80 -20.31
C VAL A 75 -0.73 3.44 -20.08
N ALA A 76 -0.56 2.50 -21.03
CA ALA A 76 -1.17 1.18 -20.94
C ALA A 76 -0.67 0.40 -19.71
N PHE A 77 0.64 0.39 -19.49
CA PHE A 77 1.23 -0.33 -18.35
C PHE A 77 0.97 0.36 -17.02
N ALA A 78 0.93 1.69 -16.97
CA ALA A 78 0.50 2.42 -15.77
C ALA A 78 -0.93 2.04 -15.36
N TYR A 79 -1.83 1.90 -16.34
CA TYR A 79 -3.21 1.44 -16.09
C TYR A 79 -3.26 -0.02 -15.63
N ILE A 80 -2.47 -0.91 -16.23
CA ILE A 80 -2.36 -2.31 -15.82
C ILE A 80 -1.83 -2.39 -14.40
N LYS A 81 -0.75 -1.65 -14.08
CA LYS A 81 -0.18 -1.57 -12.72
C LYS A 81 -1.23 -1.09 -11.72
N PHE A 82 -1.92 0.02 -12.01
CA PHE A 82 -2.99 0.55 -11.16
C PHE A 82 -4.08 -0.49 -10.90
N TYR A 83 -4.53 -1.21 -11.95
CA TYR A 83 -5.53 -2.28 -11.83
C TYR A 83 -5.07 -3.42 -10.92
N TYR A 84 -3.80 -3.84 -11.05
CA TYR A 84 -3.23 -4.89 -10.20
C TYR A 84 -3.01 -4.42 -8.77
N ASP A 85 -2.51 -3.20 -8.57
CA ASP A 85 -2.31 -2.61 -7.25
C ASP A 85 -3.65 -2.51 -6.50
N ASP A 86 -4.72 -2.05 -7.16
CA ASP A 86 -6.08 -1.99 -6.60
C ASP A 86 -6.64 -3.39 -6.32
N LYS A 87 -6.49 -4.32 -7.27
CA LYS A 87 -6.98 -5.69 -7.12
C LYS A 87 -6.32 -6.45 -5.96
N TYR A 88 -5.02 -6.22 -5.76
CA TYR A 88 -4.22 -6.88 -4.72
C TYR A 88 -3.98 -5.98 -3.50
N ASP A 89 -4.72 -4.90 -3.36
CA ASP A 89 -4.65 -4.00 -2.22
C ASP A 89 -5.17 -4.67 -0.94
N ARG A 90 -4.22 -5.11 -0.12
CA ARG A 90 -4.50 -5.72 1.19
C ARG A 90 -5.13 -4.72 2.16
N GLY A 91 -4.77 -3.44 2.07
CA GLY A 91 -5.34 -2.38 2.90
C GLY A 91 -6.83 -2.20 2.62
N ASN A 92 -7.21 -2.11 1.34
CA ASN A 92 -8.60 -2.00 0.93
C ASN A 92 -9.41 -3.28 1.27
N PHE A 93 -8.79 -4.45 1.16
CA PHE A 93 -9.42 -5.70 1.60
C PHE A 93 -9.76 -5.67 3.10
N ILE A 94 -8.81 -5.28 3.96
CA ILE A 94 -9.04 -5.13 5.41
C ILE A 94 -10.07 -4.04 5.71
N LYS A 95 -10.04 -2.91 5.00
CA LYS A 95 -11.04 -1.84 5.10
C LYS A 95 -12.45 -2.39 4.86
N ASN A 96 -12.62 -3.18 3.81
CA ASN A 96 -13.93 -3.76 3.50
C ASN A 96 -14.38 -4.80 4.53
N ILE A 97 -13.46 -5.53 5.17
CA ILE A 97 -13.81 -6.45 6.27
C ILE A 97 -14.28 -5.67 7.50
N ILE A 98 -13.50 -4.68 7.97
CA ILE A 98 -13.86 -3.93 9.18
C ILE A 98 -15.16 -3.13 9.03
N LEU A 99 -15.48 -2.70 7.81
CA LEU A 99 -16.73 -1.99 7.49
C LEU A 99 -17.91 -2.93 7.18
N ASP A 100 -17.71 -4.25 7.28
CA ASP A 100 -18.75 -5.27 7.03
C ASP A 100 -19.27 -5.28 5.56
N ASN A 101 -18.40 -4.88 4.62
CA ASN A 101 -18.71 -4.75 3.19
C ASN A 101 -18.45 -6.05 2.39
N ILE A 102 -17.91 -7.11 3.02
CA ILE A 102 -17.61 -8.40 2.41
C ILE A 102 -18.39 -9.49 3.14
N LEU A 103 -19.01 -10.37 2.39
CA LEU A 103 -19.69 -11.54 2.98
C LEU A 103 -18.67 -12.46 3.66
N PRO A 104 -18.97 -13.00 4.86
CA PRO A 104 -18.05 -13.86 5.60
C PRO A 104 -17.51 -15.05 4.80
N GLY A 105 -18.30 -15.61 3.87
CA GLY A 105 -17.87 -16.70 3.00
C GLY A 105 -16.81 -16.29 1.97
N ASP A 106 -16.83 -15.04 1.53
CA ASP A 106 -15.92 -14.52 0.50
C ASP A 106 -14.57 -14.06 1.09
N ILE A 107 -14.52 -13.80 2.42
CA ILE A 107 -13.30 -13.34 3.10
C ILE A 107 -12.15 -14.31 2.89
N TYR A 108 -12.39 -15.62 3.08
CA TYR A 108 -11.35 -16.65 2.92
C TYR A 108 -10.87 -16.82 1.48
N LEU A 109 -11.80 -16.74 0.51
CA LEU A 109 -11.46 -16.81 -0.90
C LEU A 109 -10.57 -15.65 -1.30
N LYS A 110 -10.97 -14.43 -0.92
CA LYS A 110 -10.20 -13.22 -1.20
C LYS A 110 -8.86 -13.19 -0.47
N ALA A 111 -8.83 -13.60 0.80
CA ALA A 111 -7.59 -13.70 1.57
C ALA A 111 -6.57 -14.63 0.90
N ARG A 112 -7.02 -15.77 0.35
CA ARG A 112 -6.14 -16.69 -0.38
C ARG A 112 -5.61 -16.08 -1.68
N GLU A 113 -6.42 -15.35 -2.43
CA GLU A 113 -5.99 -14.61 -3.62
C GLU A 113 -4.91 -13.57 -3.31
N LEU A 114 -5.05 -12.90 -2.15
CA LEU A 114 -4.12 -11.88 -1.68
C LEU A 114 -2.91 -12.43 -0.91
N TYR A 115 -2.78 -13.75 -0.80
CA TYR A 115 -1.78 -14.40 0.05
C TYR A 115 -1.77 -13.85 1.48
N PHE A 116 -2.97 -13.66 2.03
CA PHE A 116 -3.20 -13.06 3.35
C PHE A 116 -3.35 -14.15 4.41
N ASN A 117 -2.61 -14.04 5.51
CA ASN A 117 -2.73 -15.00 6.61
C ASN A 117 -4.00 -14.70 7.43
N CYS A 118 -4.96 -15.63 7.43
CA CYS A 118 -6.21 -15.51 8.15
C CYS A 118 -6.08 -15.82 9.64
N ASP A 119 -5.16 -16.71 10.02
CA ASP A 119 -5.07 -17.31 11.34
C ASP A 119 -4.04 -16.57 12.24
N VAL A 120 -4.06 -15.25 12.17
CA VAL A 120 -3.19 -14.38 12.97
C VAL A 120 -4.06 -13.47 13.83
N MET A 121 -3.68 -13.35 15.10
CA MET A 121 -4.38 -12.48 16.02
C MET A 121 -4.20 -11.02 15.66
N ARG A 122 -5.31 -10.27 15.66
CA ARG A 122 -5.33 -8.83 15.33
C ARG A 122 -6.23 -8.07 16.28
N THR A 123 -5.88 -6.82 16.51
CA THR A 123 -6.68 -5.87 17.30
C THR A 123 -6.92 -4.63 16.46
N VAL A 124 -8.14 -4.12 16.48
CA VAL A 124 -8.45 -2.83 15.86
C VAL A 124 -8.33 -1.73 16.90
N ILE A 125 -7.52 -0.74 16.59
CA ILE A 125 -7.37 0.49 17.36
C ILE A 125 -7.92 1.62 16.48
N LEU A 126 -8.94 2.32 16.96
CA LEU A 126 -9.57 3.42 16.23
C LEU A 126 -9.10 4.75 16.82
N ILE A 127 -8.48 5.57 16.00
CA ILE A 127 -7.94 6.88 16.36
C ILE A 127 -8.84 7.95 15.75
N ARG A 128 -9.43 8.78 16.58
CA ARG A 128 -10.26 9.92 16.18
C ARG A 128 -9.60 11.25 16.51
N SER A 129 -9.35 12.06 15.50
CA SER A 129 -8.90 13.44 15.69
C SER A 129 -10.02 14.30 16.24
N VAL A 130 -9.76 15.03 17.33
CA VAL A 130 -10.77 15.88 18.00
C VAL A 130 -11.05 17.15 17.19
N ARG A 131 -10.09 17.60 16.38
CA ARG A 131 -10.16 18.79 15.54
C ARG A 131 -9.58 18.49 14.17
N GLU A 132 -10.06 19.24 13.16
CA GLU A 132 -9.38 19.30 11.88
C GLU A 132 -7.96 19.85 12.07
N THR A 133 -7.00 19.20 11.45
CA THR A 133 -5.59 19.55 11.53
C THR A 133 -5.02 19.63 10.13
N ASP A 134 -4.09 20.57 9.90
CA ASP A 134 -3.34 20.66 8.63
C ASP A 134 -2.35 19.49 8.46
N VAL A 135 -2.17 18.69 9.50
CA VAL A 135 -1.24 17.55 9.52
C VAL A 135 -2.00 16.26 9.26
N SER A 136 -1.55 15.48 8.31
CA SER A 136 -2.11 14.17 8.01
C SER A 136 -1.78 13.15 9.10
N VAL A 137 -2.74 12.87 9.98
CA VAL A 137 -2.62 11.82 11.01
C VAL A 137 -2.40 10.44 10.38
N TYR A 138 -2.95 10.22 9.18
CA TYR A 138 -2.75 9.00 8.42
C TYR A 138 -1.27 8.78 8.07
N ASP A 139 -0.58 9.82 7.57
CA ASP A 139 0.84 9.71 7.21
C ASP A 139 1.73 9.51 8.45
N ILE A 140 1.40 10.17 9.57
CA ILE A 140 2.10 9.95 10.83
C ILE A 140 1.99 8.49 11.26
N LEU A 141 0.78 7.93 11.27
CA LEU A 141 0.56 6.53 11.64
C LEU A 141 1.22 5.55 10.67
N GLN A 142 1.22 5.84 9.37
CA GLN A 142 1.95 5.03 8.40
C GLN A 142 3.47 5.00 8.66
N ASN A 143 4.05 6.12 9.09
CA ASN A 143 5.46 6.19 9.46
C ASN A 143 5.75 5.46 10.79
N LEU A 144 4.83 5.50 11.75
CA LEU A 144 4.95 4.76 13.01
C LEU A 144 4.82 3.24 12.80
N PHE A 145 4.03 2.82 11.80
CA PHE A 145 3.79 1.41 11.47
C PHE A 145 4.21 1.09 10.03
N PRO A 146 5.53 1.02 9.76
CA PRO A 146 6.04 0.88 8.40
C PRO A 146 5.84 -0.53 7.79
N ASP A 147 5.62 -1.57 8.63
CA ASP A 147 5.41 -2.95 8.16
C ASP A 147 3.97 -3.15 7.65
N LYS A 148 3.72 -2.71 6.42
CA LYS A 148 2.42 -2.85 5.73
C LYS A 148 1.99 -4.30 5.46
N SER A 149 2.84 -5.28 5.75
CA SER A 149 2.48 -6.70 5.64
C SER A 149 1.73 -7.22 6.87
N LYS A 150 1.91 -6.55 8.03
CA LYS A 150 1.35 -6.94 9.32
C LYS A 150 0.35 -5.92 9.87
N ASP A 151 0.68 -4.63 9.74
CA ASP A 151 -0.06 -3.53 10.34
C ASP A 151 -0.72 -2.70 9.25
N PHE A 152 -2.03 -2.52 9.34
CA PHE A 152 -2.81 -1.79 8.35
C PHE A 152 -3.35 -0.50 8.94
N VAL A 153 -2.85 0.62 8.43
CA VAL A 153 -3.39 1.95 8.73
C VAL A 153 -4.42 2.28 7.65
N ILE A 154 -5.67 2.50 8.04
CA ILE A 154 -6.81 2.62 7.15
C ILE A 154 -7.58 3.90 7.48
N SER A 155 -7.70 4.80 6.51
CA SER A 155 -8.58 5.94 6.64
C SER A 155 -10.04 5.50 6.49
N ILE A 156 -10.84 5.73 7.53
CA ILE A 156 -12.28 5.45 7.55
C ILE A 156 -13.04 6.66 7.00
N ASN A 157 -12.74 7.83 7.54
CA ASN A 157 -13.25 9.12 7.10
C ASN A 157 -12.19 10.21 7.38
N GLU A 158 -12.57 11.47 7.31
CA GLU A 158 -11.66 12.62 7.50
C GLU A 158 -11.04 12.69 8.90
N THR A 159 -11.75 12.21 9.92
CA THR A 159 -11.32 12.28 11.33
C THR A 159 -10.90 10.94 11.92
N ASP A 160 -11.40 9.82 11.37
CA ASP A 160 -11.24 8.49 11.93
C ASP A 160 -10.26 7.66 11.13
N ILE A 161 -9.24 7.14 11.80
CA ILE A 161 -8.25 6.22 11.22
C ILE A 161 -8.25 4.94 12.04
N ALA A 162 -8.38 3.80 11.38
CA ALA A 162 -8.26 2.49 12.00
C ALA A 162 -6.85 1.94 11.79
N LEU A 163 -6.21 1.54 12.88
CA LEU A 163 -5.01 0.71 12.88
C LEU A 163 -5.41 -0.72 13.18
N VAL A 164 -5.26 -1.62 12.20
CA VAL A 164 -5.41 -3.06 12.41
C VAL A 164 -4.03 -3.63 12.71
N LYS A 165 -3.78 -3.88 13.98
CA LYS A 165 -2.47 -4.31 14.50
C LYS A 165 -2.39 -5.82 14.59
N GLU A 166 -1.38 -6.44 13.98
CA GLU A 166 -1.05 -7.84 14.21
C GLU A 166 -0.46 -8.01 15.62
N THR A 167 -0.93 -9.03 16.35
CA THR A 167 -0.53 -9.29 17.72
C THR A 167 -0.10 -10.75 17.89
N LYS A 168 0.72 -11.00 18.91
CA LYS A 168 1.13 -12.37 19.26
C LYS A 168 0.05 -13.07 20.07
N PRO A 169 -0.10 -14.40 19.95
CA PRO A 169 -0.98 -15.16 20.84
C PRO A 169 -0.63 -14.93 22.32
N GLY A 170 -1.65 -14.68 23.14
CA GLY A 170 -1.47 -14.45 24.57
C GLY A 170 -0.91 -13.08 24.94
N ILE A 171 -0.99 -12.10 24.05
CA ILE A 171 -0.58 -10.72 24.37
C ILE A 171 -1.37 -10.19 25.57
N ASP A 172 -0.67 -9.57 26.51
CA ASP A 172 -1.32 -8.88 27.64
C ASP A 172 -2.10 -7.66 27.10
N PRO A 173 -3.41 -7.52 27.39
CA PRO A 173 -4.19 -6.35 27.01
C PRO A 173 -3.54 -5.02 27.36
N LYS A 174 -2.83 -4.95 28.49
CA LYS A 174 -2.04 -3.77 28.88
C LYS A 174 -0.98 -3.35 27.87
N THR A 175 -0.50 -4.29 27.04
CA THR A 175 0.47 -3.96 25.98
C THR A 175 -0.19 -3.15 24.86
N ILE A 176 -1.44 -3.49 24.53
CA ILE A 176 -2.22 -2.74 23.52
C ILE A 176 -2.62 -1.37 24.09
N GLU A 177 -3.01 -1.29 25.37
CA GLU A 177 -3.30 -0.02 26.05
C GLU A 177 -2.07 0.90 26.07
N LYS A 178 -0.88 0.36 26.38
CA LYS A 178 0.39 1.11 26.31
C LYS A 178 0.69 1.60 24.89
N LEU A 179 0.45 0.76 23.88
CA LEU A 179 0.62 1.17 22.49
C LEU A 179 -0.31 2.33 22.13
N ALA A 180 -1.59 2.25 22.53
CA ALA A 180 -2.55 3.33 22.31
C ALA A 180 -2.12 4.63 23.01
N THR A 181 -1.66 4.53 24.27
CA THR A 181 -1.10 5.68 24.99
C THR A 181 0.10 6.28 24.27
N THR A 182 1.03 5.45 23.80
CA THR A 182 2.20 5.91 23.03
C THR A 182 1.78 6.64 21.74
N ILE A 183 0.77 6.12 21.02
CA ILE A 183 0.22 6.80 19.83
C ILE A 183 -0.35 8.18 20.22
N ALA A 184 -1.17 8.25 21.27
CA ALA A 184 -1.76 9.50 21.72
C ALA A 184 -0.69 10.52 22.16
N ASP A 185 0.32 10.08 22.91
CA ASP A 185 1.44 10.92 23.35
C ASP A 185 2.28 11.44 22.18
N THR A 186 2.54 10.59 21.19
CA THR A 186 3.26 11.00 19.96
C THR A 186 2.45 12.03 19.18
N LEU A 187 1.15 11.78 18.95
CA LEU A 187 0.29 12.70 18.22
C LEU A 187 0.20 14.07 18.94
N SER A 188 0.05 14.06 20.26
CA SER A 188 -0.09 15.30 21.04
C SER A 188 1.24 16.02 21.24
N GLY A 189 2.31 15.29 21.54
CA GLY A 189 3.61 15.86 21.91
C GLY A 189 4.43 16.32 20.70
N GLU A 190 4.42 15.58 19.62
CA GLU A 190 5.26 15.87 18.45
C GLU A 190 4.50 16.64 17.36
N PHE A 191 3.20 16.35 17.18
CA PHE A 191 2.40 16.89 16.08
C PHE A 191 1.28 17.84 16.54
N TYR A 192 1.12 18.05 17.84
CA TYR A 192 0.07 18.91 18.44
C TYR A 192 -1.36 18.49 18.04
N VAL A 193 -1.55 17.22 17.72
CA VAL A 193 -2.86 16.64 17.37
C VAL A 193 -3.50 16.01 18.59
N GLN A 194 -4.67 16.50 18.98
CA GLN A 194 -5.48 15.85 20.01
C GLN A 194 -6.31 14.73 19.39
N ALA A 195 -6.14 13.52 19.90
CA ALA A 195 -6.88 12.35 19.44
C ALA A 195 -7.48 11.57 20.62
N VAL A 196 -8.64 10.96 20.38
CA VAL A 196 -9.25 9.96 21.26
C VAL A 196 -9.04 8.60 20.61
N ILE A 197 -8.72 7.58 21.43
CA ILE A 197 -8.40 6.25 20.93
C ILE A 197 -9.34 5.23 21.56
N GLY A 198 -10.06 4.50 20.71
CA GLY A 198 -10.86 3.35 21.08
C GLY A 198 -10.14 2.05 20.72
N ILE A 199 -10.18 1.05 21.61
CA ILE A 199 -9.52 -0.24 21.41
C ILE A 199 -10.59 -1.33 21.38
N GLY A 200 -10.62 -2.12 20.30
CA GLY A 200 -11.46 -3.30 20.18
C GLY A 200 -10.81 -4.55 20.77
N ALA A 201 -11.58 -5.61 20.92
CA ALA A 201 -11.06 -6.89 21.35
C ALA A 201 -10.07 -7.48 20.33
N THR A 202 -9.07 -8.20 20.83
CA THR A 202 -8.19 -9.01 19.98
C THR A 202 -8.98 -10.20 19.43
N VAL A 203 -8.91 -10.40 18.13
CA VAL A 203 -9.57 -11.50 17.41
C VAL A 203 -8.56 -12.39 16.71
N ASP A 204 -8.85 -13.66 16.60
CA ASP A 204 -7.99 -14.68 16.00
C ASP A 204 -8.35 -15.00 14.55
N ASN A 205 -9.40 -14.35 14.03
CA ASN A 205 -9.91 -14.60 12.70
C ASN A 205 -10.26 -13.31 11.97
N LEU A 206 -9.99 -13.25 10.67
CA LEU A 206 -10.32 -12.07 9.83
C LEU A 206 -11.81 -11.69 9.84
N LYS A 207 -12.72 -12.67 9.86
CA LYS A 207 -14.16 -12.40 9.86
C LYS A 207 -14.63 -11.64 11.11
N ASP A 208 -13.90 -11.76 12.21
CA ASP A 208 -14.24 -11.12 13.48
C ASP A 208 -13.67 -9.69 13.60
N LEU A 209 -12.88 -9.21 12.62
CA LEU A 209 -12.35 -7.84 12.62
C LEU A 209 -13.45 -6.77 12.62
N ALA A 210 -14.58 -7.02 11.94
CA ALA A 210 -15.72 -6.10 11.99
C ALA A 210 -16.26 -5.91 13.41
N ARG A 211 -16.26 -6.99 14.22
CA ARG A 211 -16.64 -6.92 15.64
C ARG A 211 -15.64 -6.09 16.44
N SER A 212 -14.33 -6.37 16.28
CA SER A 212 -13.28 -5.60 16.96
C SER A 212 -13.37 -4.10 16.60
N PHE A 213 -13.67 -3.76 15.36
CA PHE A 213 -13.86 -2.38 14.93
C PHE A 213 -15.09 -1.73 15.60
N LYS A 214 -16.24 -2.43 15.65
CA LYS A 214 -17.45 -1.93 16.32
C LYS A 214 -17.22 -1.70 17.82
N GLU A 215 -16.46 -2.59 18.47
CA GLU A 215 -16.06 -2.42 19.87
C GLU A 215 -15.14 -1.21 20.06
N ALA A 216 -14.16 -1.01 19.17
CA ALA A 216 -13.30 0.18 19.18
C ALA A 216 -14.11 1.47 18.98
N GLN A 217 -15.13 1.45 18.11
CA GLN A 217 -16.05 2.59 17.93
C GLN A 217 -16.85 2.89 19.19
N ALA A 218 -17.29 1.86 19.90
CA ALA A 218 -18.07 2.03 21.14
C ALA A 218 -17.21 2.53 22.31
N ALA A 219 -15.88 2.35 22.24
CA ALA A 219 -14.92 2.78 23.25
C ALA A 219 -14.42 4.22 23.05
N LEU A 220 -14.76 4.87 21.91
CA LEU A 220 -14.47 6.30 21.64
C LEU A 220 -15.46 7.22 22.38
#